data_91d68c7f2adf862dba39da752377f03b
#
_entry.id   91d68c7f2adf862dba39da752377f03b
#
_cell.length_a   1.000
_cell.length_b   1.000
_cell.length_c   1.000
_cell.angle_alpha   90.00
_cell.angle_beta   90.00
_cell.angle_gamma   90.00
#
_symmetry.space_group_name_H-M   'P 1'
#
loop_
_entity.id
_entity.type
_entity.pdbx_description
1 polymer ?
#
loop_
_entity_poly.entity_id
_entity_poly.type
_entity_poly.pdbx_seq_one_letter_code
_entity_poly.pdbx_strand_id
1 'polypeptide(L)'
;MQYNTISLFSGAMGLDLGVEAAGFDIRVCVEMNKWAAKTIRRNTDIPVIEKDITEVTTAEILKAGGLEKEEVTLVIGGPPCQAFSTAGKQLGLADFRGNVIIQYLRVISEIKPKYFILENVRGLLSARLNFVPDEYEEYRNIKDIKGSVIHFLTEEFKKCGYCISYALLNAANYGVPEKRERVIMIGHLGSRVPIPRPTHSENGDYGTLKWNTLGDAIGDLAGNIEHTFIPLRSKSLEFIKLLKEGENWTALPQELAEKAMGKAYRLSGGKTGFLRRLKYSEPAPTLVTSPTMPATLLCHPTELRPLSIEEYARIQQFPDHWIFEGNITEIYKQIGNAVPVGLGYAAGRQIMRHIMHAIDPLEESENKIAYSRYKNSTDRECSRLFERDVKYKTKRD
;
A
#
# COMPACT_ATOMS: atom_id res chain seq x y z
N MET A 1 17.16 6.33 23.11
CA MET A 1 16.18 7.33 22.68
C MET A 1 14.96 6.58 22.19
N GLN A 2 13.78 7.01 22.56
CA GLN A 2 12.53 6.41 22.11
C GLN A 2 12.04 7.18 20.88
N TYR A 3 11.69 6.48 19.81
CA TYR A 3 11.23 7.09 18.55
C TYR A 3 9.71 6.96 18.46
N ASN A 4 9.01 7.81 19.25
CA ASN A 4 7.55 7.79 19.37
C ASN A 4 6.87 8.03 18.02
N THR A 5 5.94 7.15 17.70
CA THR A 5 5.23 7.14 16.41
C THR A 5 3.72 7.16 16.62
N ILE A 6 3.02 7.94 15.83
CA ILE A 6 1.56 7.96 15.72
C ILE A 6 1.17 7.27 14.43
N SER A 7 0.24 6.32 14.51
CA SER A 7 -0.31 5.62 13.36
C SER A 7 -1.73 6.10 13.04
N LEU A 8 -1.94 6.53 11.80
CA LEU A 8 -3.23 6.94 11.26
C LEU A 8 -3.68 5.96 10.19
N PHE A 9 -4.97 5.60 10.17
CA PHE A 9 -5.50 4.60 9.25
C PHE A 9 -4.78 3.25 9.38
N SER A 10 -4.55 2.82 10.61
CA SER A 10 -3.64 1.71 10.97
C SER A 10 -4.05 0.36 10.35
N GLY A 11 -5.35 0.18 10.02
CA GLY A 11 -5.85 -1.09 9.51
C GLY A 11 -5.52 -2.25 10.46
N ALA A 12 -4.96 -3.32 9.92
CA ALA A 12 -4.48 -4.46 10.70
C ALA A 12 -3.01 -4.34 11.13
N MET A 13 -2.42 -3.14 11.09
CA MET A 13 -1.05 -2.82 11.49
C MET A 13 0.07 -3.34 10.57
N GLY A 14 -0.18 -3.61 9.29
CA GLY A 14 0.88 -4.11 8.42
C GLY A 14 2.04 -3.11 8.24
N LEU A 15 1.76 -1.81 8.04
CA LEU A 15 2.76 -0.75 8.00
C LEU A 15 3.45 -0.59 9.36
N ASP A 16 2.67 -0.60 10.42
CA ASP A 16 3.08 -0.40 11.81
C ASP A 16 4.10 -1.45 12.26
N LEU A 17 3.77 -2.73 12.08
CA LEU A 17 4.66 -3.85 12.41
C LEU A 17 6.02 -3.73 11.70
N GLY A 18 6.02 -3.28 10.45
CA GLY A 18 7.26 -3.04 9.71
C GLY A 18 8.07 -1.89 10.29
N VAL A 19 7.41 -0.80 10.67
CA VAL A 19 8.03 0.39 11.25
C VAL A 19 8.53 0.09 12.67
N GLU A 20 7.78 -0.68 13.48
CA GLU A 20 8.23 -1.17 14.79
C GLU A 20 9.48 -2.05 14.68
N ALA A 21 9.50 -2.98 13.71
CA ALA A 21 10.67 -3.81 13.44
C ALA A 21 11.91 -2.99 13.01
N ALA A 22 11.71 -1.77 12.49
CA ALA A 22 12.78 -0.83 12.18
C ALA A 22 13.27 -0.02 13.40
N GLY A 23 12.63 -0.18 14.58
CA GLY A 23 13.05 0.45 15.84
C GLY A 23 12.23 1.66 16.28
N PHE A 24 11.04 1.85 15.73
CA PHE A 24 10.08 2.88 16.16
C PHE A 24 9.10 2.32 17.17
N ASP A 25 8.50 3.18 18.00
CA ASP A 25 7.56 2.82 19.05
C ASP A 25 6.18 3.42 18.73
N ILE A 26 5.20 2.57 18.37
CA ILE A 26 3.84 3.00 18.06
C ILE A 26 3.11 3.31 19.37
N ARG A 27 2.76 4.58 19.58
CA ARG A 27 2.16 5.06 20.81
C ARG A 27 0.64 5.14 20.79
N VAL A 28 0.06 5.29 19.61
CA VAL A 28 -1.38 5.38 19.40
C VAL A 28 -1.74 5.04 17.97
N CYS A 29 -2.88 4.37 17.79
CA CYS A 29 -3.48 4.08 16.49
C CYS A 29 -4.81 4.82 16.35
N VAL A 30 -5.09 5.38 15.16
CA VAL A 30 -6.40 5.91 14.78
C VAL A 30 -6.97 5.06 13.66
N GLU A 31 -8.07 4.35 13.92
CA GLU A 31 -8.69 3.41 12.98
C GLU A 31 -10.21 3.40 13.14
N MET A 32 -10.94 3.69 12.06
CA MET A 32 -12.41 3.75 12.10
C MET A 32 -13.09 2.37 11.98
N ASN A 33 -12.39 1.40 11.36
CA ASN A 33 -12.96 0.08 11.16
C ASN A 33 -12.94 -0.72 12.46
N LYS A 34 -14.11 -1.03 13.00
CA LYS A 34 -14.26 -1.74 14.28
C LYS A 34 -13.52 -3.09 14.35
N TRP A 35 -13.41 -3.80 13.22
CA TRP A 35 -12.75 -5.10 13.20
C TRP A 35 -11.23 -4.95 13.20
N ALA A 36 -10.72 -4.00 12.44
CA ALA A 36 -9.30 -3.65 12.48
C ALA A 36 -8.90 -3.12 13.87
N ALA A 37 -9.70 -2.23 14.46
CA ALA A 37 -9.48 -1.75 15.84
C ALA A 37 -9.48 -2.90 16.87
N LYS A 38 -10.38 -3.89 16.74
CA LYS A 38 -10.36 -5.10 17.57
C LYS A 38 -9.12 -5.95 17.32
N THR A 39 -8.69 -6.11 16.08
CA THR A 39 -7.45 -6.81 15.73
C THR A 39 -6.25 -6.17 16.41
N ILE A 40 -6.14 -4.83 16.40
CA ILE A 40 -5.06 -4.13 17.11
C ILE A 40 -5.09 -4.45 18.59
N ARG A 41 -6.23 -4.25 19.27
CA ARG A 41 -6.40 -4.51 20.72
C ARG A 41 -6.18 -5.97 21.10
N ARG A 42 -6.39 -6.91 20.19
CA ARG A 42 -6.17 -8.35 20.41
C ARG A 42 -4.70 -8.72 20.47
N ASN A 43 -3.88 -8.00 19.74
CA ASN A 43 -2.46 -8.31 19.56
C ASN A 43 -1.51 -7.35 20.27
N THR A 44 -1.99 -6.20 20.72
CA THR A 44 -1.16 -5.14 21.31
C THR A 44 -1.89 -4.45 22.48
N ASP A 45 -1.11 -3.78 23.33
CA ASP A 45 -1.61 -2.87 24.37
C ASP A 45 -1.65 -1.40 23.89
N ILE A 46 -1.43 -1.14 22.61
CA ILE A 46 -1.42 0.20 22.03
C ILE A 46 -2.81 0.82 22.09
N PRO A 47 -2.97 2.05 22.61
CA PRO A 47 -4.24 2.77 22.58
C PRO A 47 -4.79 2.92 21.17
N VAL A 48 -6.07 2.60 20.98
CA VAL A 48 -6.77 2.71 19.68
C VAL A 48 -7.94 3.67 19.79
N ILE A 49 -7.88 4.75 19.03
CA ILE A 49 -9.01 5.67 18.81
C ILE A 49 -9.86 5.10 17.66
N GLU A 50 -10.99 4.45 18.03
CA GLU A 50 -11.92 3.85 17.08
C GLU A 50 -12.95 4.88 16.61
N LYS A 51 -12.51 5.81 15.73
CA LYS A 51 -13.32 6.90 15.18
C LYS A 51 -12.88 7.23 13.75
N ASP A 52 -13.76 7.92 13.01
CA ASP A 52 -13.34 8.60 11.79
C ASP A 52 -12.35 9.74 12.12
N ILE A 53 -11.26 9.86 11.37
CA ILE A 53 -10.23 10.88 11.58
C ILE A 53 -10.78 12.32 11.49
N THR A 54 -11.90 12.51 10.81
CA THR A 54 -12.59 13.79 10.70
C THR A 54 -13.21 14.26 12.04
N GLU A 55 -13.46 13.30 12.94
CA GLU A 55 -14.04 13.52 14.27
C GLU A 55 -12.98 13.52 15.39
N VAL A 56 -11.68 13.35 15.02
CA VAL A 56 -10.59 13.24 15.98
C VAL A 56 -9.69 14.47 15.92
N THR A 57 -9.52 15.13 17.03
CA THR A 57 -8.60 16.26 17.18
C THR A 57 -7.16 15.76 17.40
N THR A 58 -6.19 16.56 17.00
CA THR A 58 -4.77 16.28 17.26
C THR A 58 -4.47 16.18 18.77
N ALA A 59 -5.15 16.99 19.58
CA ALA A 59 -5.04 16.94 21.05
C ALA A 59 -5.52 15.59 21.62
N GLU A 60 -6.60 15.01 21.08
CA GLU A 60 -7.07 13.68 21.48
C GLU A 60 -6.04 12.59 21.10
N ILE A 61 -5.42 12.70 19.93
CA ILE A 61 -4.37 11.75 19.47
C ILE A 61 -3.17 11.80 20.41
N LEU A 62 -2.64 12.99 20.67
CA LEU A 62 -1.49 13.19 21.56
C LEU A 62 -1.79 12.68 22.98
N LYS A 63 -2.94 13.04 23.54
CA LYS A 63 -3.38 12.58 24.84
C LYS A 63 -3.49 11.05 24.93
N ALA A 64 -4.08 10.40 23.92
CA ALA A 64 -4.20 8.94 23.88
C ALA A 64 -2.84 8.25 23.79
N GLY A 65 -1.88 8.83 23.07
CA GLY A 65 -0.50 8.33 22.98
C GLY A 65 0.37 8.67 24.19
N GLY A 66 -0.12 9.50 25.14
CA GLY A 66 0.66 10.00 26.28
C GLY A 66 1.87 10.81 25.82
N LEU A 67 1.68 11.67 24.80
CA LEU A 67 2.74 12.41 24.13
C LEU A 67 2.50 13.91 24.17
N GLU A 68 3.59 14.66 24.32
CA GLU A 68 3.63 16.05 23.90
C GLU A 68 4.03 16.12 22.42
N LYS A 69 3.73 17.24 21.78
CA LYS A 69 3.91 17.45 20.35
C LYS A 69 5.36 17.26 19.91
N GLU A 70 6.28 17.76 20.70
CA GLU A 70 7.73 17.76 20.47
C GLU A 70 8.35 16.38 20.61
N GLU A 71 7.64 15.45 21.27
CA GLU A 71 8.09 14.06 21.46
C GLU A 71 7.75 13.16 20.27
N VAL A 72 6.91 13.63 19.33
CA VAL A 72 6.52 12.86 18.15
C VAL A 72 7.65 12.84 17.13
N THR A 73 8.27 11.69 16.96
CA THR A 73 9.34 11.51 15.96
C THR A 73 8.75 11.24 14.57
N LEU A 74 7.73 10.39 14.49
CA LEU A 74 7.19 9.90 13.22
C LEU A 74 5.66 9.86 13.26
N VAL A 75 5.03 10.24 12.17
CA VAL A 75 3.61 9.95 11.89
C VAL A 75 3.55 9.08 10.64
N ILE A 76 2.85 7.96 10.72
CA ILE A 76 2.65 7.06 9.59
C ILE A 76 1.17 6.97 9.23
N GLY A 77 0.87 6.67 7.96
CA GLY A 77 -0.51 6.40 7.57
C GLY A 77 -0.69 6.03 6.10
N GLY A 78 -1.71 5.19 5.87
CA GLY A 78 -2.20 4.82 4.55
C GLY A 78 -3.65 5.30 4.33
N PRO A 79 -3.89 6.61 4.14
CA PRO A 79 -5.24 7.11 3.96
C PRO A 79 -5.91 6.46 2.73
N PRO A 80 -7.16 5.96 2.85
CA PRO A 80 -7.84 5.27 1.76
C PRO A 80 -8.04 6.16 0.53
N CYS A 81 -7.70 5.62 -0.65
CA CYS A 81 -7.73 6.32 -1.93
C CYS A 81 -9.11 6.25 -2.62
N GLN A 82 -10.21 6.32 -1.87
CA GLN A 82 -11.56 6.17 -2.46
C GLN A 82 -11.89 7.28 -3.48
N ALA A 83 -11.41 8.48 -3.27
CA ALA A 83 -11.60 9.62 -4.17
C ALA A 83 -10.79 9.53 -5.49
N PHE A 84 -9.75 8.69 -5.55
CA PHE A 84 -8.77 8.64 -6.64
C PHE A 84 -8.67 7.28 -7.31
N SER A 85 -9.46 6.27 -6.89
CA SER A 85 -9.43 4.96 -7.50
C SER A 85 -10.14 4.96 -8.85
N THR A 86 -9.56 4.28 -9.85
CA THR A 86 -10.18 4.09 -11.18
C THR A 86 -11.47 3.27 -11.14
N ALA A 87 -11.77 2.62 -10.01
CA ALA A 87 -12.96 1.80 -9.78
C ALA A 87 -14.06 2.52 -8.98
N GLY A 88 -13.79 3.71 -8.40
CA GLY A 88 -14.74 4.53 -7.66
C GLY A 88 -15.32 5.67 -8.51
N LYS A 89 -16.41 6.28 -8.05
CA LYS A 89 -16.85 7.58 -8.57
C LYS A 89 -15.73 8.57 -8.27
N GLN A 90 -15.04 9.05 -9.32
CA GLN A 90 -13.92 10.00 -9.21
C GLN A 90 -14.44 11.36 -8.70
N LEU A 91 -14.81 11.45 -7.42
CA LEU A 91 -15.35 12.68 -6.82
C LEU A 91 -14.23 13.70 -6.49
N GLY A 92 -12.96 13.31 -6.63
CA GLY A 92 -11.81 14.19 -6.36
C GLY A 92 -11.81 14.73 -4.93
N LEU A 93 -11.46 16.01 -4.76
CA LEU A 93 -11.54 16.73 -3.47
C LEU A 93 -12.92 17.40 -3.27
N ALA A 94 -13.98 16.96 -3.97
CA ALA A 94 -15.30 17.61 -3.93
C ALA A 94 -15.91 17.69 -2.51
N ASP A 95 -15.56 16.74 -1.63
CA ASP A 95 -15.82 16.86 -0.20
C ASP A 95 -14.47 17.05 0.53
N PHE A 96 -13.99 18.27 0.50
CA PHE A 96 -12.69 18.65 1.03
C PHE A 96 -12.55 18.31 2.55
N ARG A 97 -13.60 18.56 3.33
CA ARG A 97 -13.55 18.32 4.79
C ARG A 97 -13.60 16.83 5.12
N GLY A 98 -14.29 16.03 4.32
CA GLY A 98 -14.35 14.56 4.43
C GLY A 98 -13.21 13.83 3.74
N ASN A 99 -12.32 14.55 3.04
CA ASN A 99 -11.22 13.91 2.35
C ASN A 99 -10.09 13.50 3.32
N VAL A 100 -10.01 12.22 3.57
CA VAL A 100 -9.09 11.62 4.58
C VAL A 100 -7.60 11.93 4.34
N ILE A 101 -7.19 12.18 3.09
CA ILE A 101 -5.80 12.56 2.80
C ILE A 101 -5.51 14.01 3.25
N ILE A 102 -6.52 14.88 3.23
CA ILE A 102 -6.44 16.24 3.78
C ILE A 102 -6.40 16.18 5.32
N GLN A 103 -7.12 15.23 5.92
CA GLN A 103 -7.02 15.01 7.37
C GLN A 103 -5.62 14.52 7.78
N TYR A 104 -4.98 13.69 6.93
CA TYR A 104 -3.58 13.33 7.15
C TYR A 104 -2.67 14.57 7.10
N LEU A 105 -2.83 15.42 6.09
CA LEU A 105 -2.09 16.69 5.97
C LEU A 105 -2.34 17.59 7.19
N ARG A 106 -3.59 17.72 7.66
CA ARG A 106 -3.95 18.47 8.86
C ARG A 106 -3.15 18.00 10.08
N VAL A 107 -3.16 16.70 10.37
CA VAL A 107 -2.44 16.14 11.52
C VAL A 107 -0.94 16.41 11.41
N ILE A 108 -0.34 16.22 10.20
CA ILE A 108 1.07 16.53 9.97
C ILE A 108 1.38 18.01 10.20
N SER A 109 0.53 18.92 9.71
CA SER A 109 0.73 20.37 9.87
C SER A 109 0.59 20.85 11.31
N GLU A 110 -0.30 20.22 12.09
CA GLU A 110 -0.58 20.57 13.48
C GLU A 110 0.48 20.00 14.44
N ILE A 111 0.90 18.73 14.27
CA ILE A 111 1.92 18.08 15.09
C ILE A 111 3.32 18.54 14.70
N LYS A 112 3.61 18.65 13.41
CA LYS A 112 4.95 18.89 12.86
C LYS A 112 5.97 17.83 13.32
N PRO A 113 5.69 16.52 13.15
CA PRO A 113 6.63 15.47 13.51
C PRO A 113 7.94 15.63 12.74
N LYS A 114 9.05 15.10 13.27
CA LYS A 114 10.35 15.16 12.55
C LYS A 114 10.26 14.47 11.20
N TYR A 115 9.54 13.36 11.14
CA TYR A 115 9.33 12.54 9.94
C TYR A 115 7.86 12.18 9.75
N PHE A 116 7.48 11.89 8.51
CA PHE A 116 6.23 11.18 8.22
C PHE A 116 6.41 10.16 7.09
N ILE A 117 5.57 9.11 7.10
CA ILE A 117 5.39 8.17 5.99
C ILE A 117 3.92 8.21 5.56
N LEU A 118 3.67 8.60 4.31
CA LEU A 118 2.37 8.45 3.68
C LEU A 118 2.43 7.33 2.65
N GLU A 119 1.62 6.30 2.84
CA GLU A 119 1.44 5.22 1.88
C GLU A 119 0.17 5.42 1.06
N ASN A 120 0.21 5.03 -0.21
CA ASN A 120 -0.98 5.00 -1.05
C ASN A 120 -0.84 4.07 -2.26
N VAL A 121 -1.94 3.84 -2.95
CA VAL A 121 -1.93 3.06 -4.19
C VAL A 121 -1.35 3.86 -5.36
N ARG A 122 -0.89 3.15 -6.40
CA ARG A 122 -0.33 3.74 -7.63
C ARG A 122 -1.20 4.83 -8.24
N GLY A 123 -2.52 4.72 -8.10
CA GLY A 123 -3.48 5.68 -8.63
C GLY A 123 -3.22 7.13 -8.20
N LEU A 124 -2.62 7.33 -7.02
CA LEU A 124 -2.27 8.65 -6.51
C LEU A 124 -1.35 9.44 -7.47
N LEU A 125 -0.38 8.78 -8.12
CA LEU A 125 0.56 9.41 -9.06
C LEU A 125 -0.10 9.97 -10.32
N SER A 126 -1.31 9.52 -10.64
CA SER A 126 -2.05 9.95 -11.82
C SER A 126 -3.37 10.65 -11.49
N ALA A 127 -3.69 10.78 -10.22
CA ALA A 127 -4.92 11.39 -9.75
C ALA A 127 -4.99 12.88 -10.13
N ARG A 128 -6.22 13.36 -10.40
CA ARG A 128 -6.47 14.73 -10.82
C ARG A 128 -7.26 15.48 -9.75
N LEU A 129 -6.92 16.74 -9.53
CA LEU A 129 -7.75 17.66 -8.76
C LEU A 129 -8.99 18.00 -9.58
N ASN A 130 -10.12 17.40 -9.28
CA ASN A 130 -11.39 17.68 -9.96
C ASN A 130 -12.11 18.90 -9.37
N PHE A 131 -11.79 19.23 -8.14
CA PHE A 131 -12.30 20.36 -7.40
C PHE A 131 -11.15 21.01 -6.61
N VAL A 132 -11.15 22.33 -6.51
CA VAL A 132 -10.18 23.11 -5.74
C VAL A 132 -10.98 24.08 -4.87
N PRO A 133 -10.96 23.92 -3.53
CA PRO A 133 -11.59 24.85 -2.60
C PRO A 133 -10.99 26.26 -2.68
N ASP A 134 -11.74 27.28 -2.27
CA ASP A 134 -11.28 28.66 -2.33
C ASP A 134 -10.01 28.94 -1.51
N GLU A 135 -9.84 28.21 -0.40
CA GLU A 135 -8.63 28.27 0.44
C GLU A 135 -7.35 27.76 -0.25
N TYR A 136 -7.50 27.11 -1.42
CA TYR A 136 -6.40 26.58 -2.26
C TYR A 136 -6.47 27.11 -3.70
N GLU A 137 -6.99 28.33 -3.89
CA GLU A 137 -7.23 28.93 -5.21
C GLU A 137 -6.00 28.94 -6.12
N GLU A 138 -4.79 29.01 -5.55
CA GLU A 138 -3.52 28.94 -6.28
C GLU A 138 -3.33 27.66 -7.09
N TYR A 139 -4.07 26.59 -6.76
CA TYR A 139 -4.03 25.32 -7.50
C TYR A 139 -5.11 25.20 -8.60
N ARG A 140 -5.95 26.22 -8.83
CA ARG A 140 -6.99 26.20 -9.87
C ARG A 140 -6.43 26.01 -11.27
N ASN A 141 -5.25 26.57 -11.54
CA ASN A 141 -4.54 26.46 -12.82
C ASN A 141 -4.11 25.05 -13.16
N ILE A 142 -3.90 24.17 -12.15
CA ILE A 142 -3.50 22.76 -12.33
C ILE A 142 -4.67 21.79 -12.21
N LYS A 143 -5.90 22.29 -12.03
CA LYS A 143 -7.12 21.47 -12.01
C LYS A 143 -7.18 20.59 -13.26
N ASP A 144 -7.63 19.34 -13.11
CA ASP A 144 -7.80 18.33 -14.16
C ASP A 144 -6.50 17.87 -14.87
N ILE A 145 -5.33 18.37 -14.44
CA ILE A 145 -4.05 17.89 -14.93
C ILE A 145 -3.70 16.56 -14.24
N LYS A 146 -3.22 15.59 -15.02
CA LYS A 146 -2.76 14.30 -14.48
C LYS A 146 -1.61 14.51 -13.50
N GLY A 147 -1.73 13.94 -12.29
CA GLY A 147 -0.74 14.10 -11.23
C GLY A 147 -0.90 15.37 -10.39
N SER A 148 -1.96 16.17 -10.61
CA SER A 148 -2.17 17.38 -9.81
C SER A 148 -2.41 17.11 -8.33
N VAL A 149 -2.95 15.94 -7.95
CA VAL A 149 -3.13 15.59 -6.52
C VAL A 149 -1.80 15.38 -5.82
N ILE A 150 -0.89 14.60 -6.39
CA ILE A 150 0.43 14.35 -5.77
C ILE A 150 1.28 15.63 -5.76
N HIS A 151 1.14 16.49 -6.78
CA HIS A 151 1.78 17.80 -6.80
C HIS A 151 1.25 18.68 -5.67
N PHE A 152 -0.08 18.82 -5.55
CA PHE A 152 -0.73 19.56 -4.45
C PHE A 152 -0.21 19.11 -3.07
N LEU A 153 -0.26 17.80 -2.79
CA LEU A 153 0.21 17.26 -1.52
C LEU A 153 1.69 17.58 -1.26
N THR A 154 2.52 17.45 -2.30
CA THR A 154 3.95 17.75 -2.18
C THR A 154 4.19 19.22 -1.84
N GLU A 155 3.47 20.16 -2.49
CA GLU A 155 3.61 21.57 -2.22
C GLU A 155 3.08 21.96 -0.84
N GLU A 156 1.94 21.40 -0.42
CA GLU A 156 1.39 21.67 0.92
C GLU A 156 2.33 21.15 2.04
N PHE A 157 2.92 19.96 1.88
CA PHE A 157 3.92 19.50 2.83
C PHE A 157 5.19 20.36 2.82
N LYS A 158 5.62 20.86 1.65
CA LYS A 158 6.75 21.81 1.58
C LYS A 158 6.45 23.14 2.29
N LYS A 159 5.21 23.68 2.16
CA LYS A 159 4.78 24.86 2.92
C LYS A 159 4.85 24.64 4.43
N CYS A 160 4.61 23.39 4.90
CA CYS A 160 4.80 23.00 6.29
C CYS A 160 6.27 22.86 6.70
N GLY A 161 7.24 23.01 5.77
CA GLY A 161 8.68 22.93 6.02
C GLY A 161 9.32 21.57 5.73
N TYR A 162 8.61 20.64 5.11
CA TYR A 162 9.14 19.31 4.82
C TYR A 162 9.89 19.24 3.50
N CYS A 163 11.02 18.54 3.52
CA CYS A 163 11.67 18.00 2.34
C CYS A 163 11.04 16.66 2.01
N ILE A 164 10.55 16.49 0.77
CA ILE A 164 9.75 15.33 0.35
C ILE A 164 10.52 14.45 -0.63
N SER A 165 10.40 13.15 -0.45
CA SER A 165 10.75 12.13 -1.44
C SER A 165 9.62 11.11 -1.56
N TYR A 166 9.32 10.64 -2.75
CA TYR A 166 8.39 9.52 -2.96
C TYR A 166 8.75 8.69 -4.17
N ALA A 167 8.33 7.43 -4.15
CA ALA A 167 8.39 6.54 -5.30
C ALA A 167 7.27 5.49 -5.25
N LEU A 168 6.98 4.91 -6.42
CA LEU A 168 6.18 3.71 -6.51
C LEU A 168 7.09 2.50 -6.29
N LEU A 169 6.94 1.84 -5.16
CA LEU A 169 7.75 0.70 -4.74
C LEU A 169 7.00 -0.61 -4.99
N ASN A 170 7.72 -1.62 -5.49
CA ASN A 170 7.21 -2.99 -5.55
C ASN A 170 7.67 -3.73 -4.28
N ALA A 171 6.73 -4.25 -3.50
CA ALA A 171 7.02 -4.96 -2.25
C ALA A 171 7.97 -6.15 -2.45
N ALA A 172 7.91 -6.84 -3.60
CA ALA A 172 8.84 -7.92 -3.92
C ALA A 172 10.32 -7.47 -3.91
N ASN A 173 10.59 -6.19 -4.23
CA ASN A 173 11.95 -5.63 -4.17
C ASN A 173 12.48 -5.45 -2.76
N TYR A 174 11.66 -5.69 -1.74
CA TYR A 174 11.99 -5.57 -0.31
C TYR A 174 11.79 -6.89 0.45
N GLY A 175 11.78 -8.03 -0.28
CA GLY A 175 11.69 -9.36 0.30
C GLY A 175 10.27 -9.82 0.65
N VAL A 176 9.25 -9.10 0.23
CA VAL A 176 7.86 -9.56 0.35
C VAL A 176 7.56 -10.55 -0.79
N PRO A 177 6.96 -11.71 -0.53
CA PRO A 177 6.63 -12.69 -1.57
C PRO A 177 5.36 -12.30 -2.37
N GLU A 178 5.23 -10.99 -2.69
CA GLU A 178 4.07 -10.40 -3.38
C GLU A 178 4.50 -9.28 -4.34
N LYS A 179 4.03 -9.34 -5.58
CA LYS A 179 4.14 -8.25 -6.56
C LYS A 179 3.07 -7.19 -6.28
N ARG A 180 3.29 -6.37 -5.24
CA ARG A 180 2.39 -5.31 -4.78
C ARG A 180 3.05 -3.95 -4.87
N GLU A 181 2.49 -3.06 -5.66
CA GLU A 181 3.05 -1.73 -5.85
C GLU A 181 2.31 -0.69 -5.01
N ARG A 182 3.09 0.09 -4.25
CA ARG A 182 2.60 1.18 -3.39
C ARG A 182 3.47 2.42 -3.52
N VAL A 183 2.83 3.57 -3.52
CA VAL A 183 3.51 4.85 -3.36
C VAL A 183 3.91 4.97 -1.89
N ILE A 184 5.19 5.14 -1.66
CA ILE A 184 5.73 5.51 -0.34
C ILE A 184 6.28 6.92 -0.46
N MET A 185 5.74 7.83 0.34
CA MET A 185 6.23 9.20 0.48
C MET A 185 6.83 9.36 1.87
N ILE A 186 8.04 9.91 1.93
CA ILE A 186 8.75 10.21 3.17
C ILE A 186 8.96 11.72 3.22
N GLY A 187 8.55 12.35 4.32
CA GLY A 187 8.83 13.74 4.62
C GLY A 187 9.73 13.87 5.84
N HIS A 188 10.62 14.87 5.82
CA HIS A 188 11.47 15.21 6.95
C HIS A 188 11.63 16.72 7.05
N LEU A 189 11.56 17.26 8.29
CA LEU A 189 11.87 18.67 8.58
C LEU A 189 13.38 18.88 8.51
N GLY A 190 13.84 19.55 7.46
CA GLY A 190 15.25 19.94 7.30
C GLY A 190 15.92 19.38 6.06
N SER A 191 16.09 18.08 5.90
CA SER A 191 16.80 17.48 4.76
C SER A 191 15.99 16.41 4.05
N ARG A 192 16.36 16.09 2.81
CA ARG A 192 15.72 15.03 2.05
C ARG A 192 16.16 13.64 2.55
N VAL A 193 15.20 12.76 2.81
CA VAL A 193 15.44 11.35 3.06
C VAL A 193 15.31 10.61 1.73
N PRO A 194 16.35 9.94 1.21
CA PRO A 194 16.22 9.17 -0.02
C PRO A 194 15.25 7.99 0.14
N ILE A 195 14.61 7.58 -0.94
CA ILE A 195 13.78 6.38 -0.97
C ILE A 195 14.66 5.14 -0.74
N PRO A 196 14.19 4.13 0.04
CA PRO A 196 14.99 2.94 0.35
C PRO A 196 15.40 2.19 -0.93
N ARG A 197 16.66 1.73 -0.97
CA ARG A 197 17.15 0.90 -2.07
C ARG A 197 16.52 -0.49 -2.01
N PRO A 198 16.18 -1.09 -3.16
CA PRO A 198 15.78 -2.49 -3.24
C PRO A 198 16.84 -3.42 -2.64
N THR A 199 16.40 -4.38 -1.85
CA THR A 199 17.21 -5.47 -1.31
C THR A 199 17.10 -6.74 -2.15
N HIS A 200 16.05 -6.84 -2.96
CA HIS A 200 15.74 -7.97 -3.84
C HIS A 200 15.44 -7.49 -5.25
N SER A 201 15.66 -8.35 -6.23
CA SER A 201 15.22 -8.16 -7.63
C SER A 201 14.76 -9.49 -8.21
N GLU A 202 14.08 -9.47 -9.35
CA GLU A 202 13.54 -10.68 -9.97
C GLU A 202 14.62 -11.76 -10.19
N ASN A 203 15.80 -11.36 -10.63
CA ASN A 203 16.91 -12.26 -10.95
C ASN A 203 18.08 -12.21 -9.95
N GLY A 204 18.04 -11.37 -8.93
CA GLY A 204 19.18 -11.11 -8.05
C GLY A 204 20.23 -10.17 -8.68
N ASP A 205 19.77 -9.27 -9.56
CA ASP A 205 20.65 -8.32 -10.25
C ASP A 205 21.20 -7.24 -9.30
N TYR A 206 22.28 -6.58 -9.70
CA TYR A 206 22.88 -5.44 -8.96
C TYR A 206 23.27 -5.73 -7.51
N GLY A 207 23.63 -6.97 -7.20
CA GLY A 207 24.02 -7.37 -5.83
C GLY A 207 22.83 -7.52 -4.87
N THR A 208 21.60 -7.57 -5.37
CA THR A 208 20.40 -7.86 -4.59
C THR A 208 20.18 -9.38 -4.48
N LEU A 209 19.34 -9.79 -3.53
CA LEU A 209 18.80 -11.15 -3.45
C LEU A 209 17.73 -11.34 -4.54
N LYS A 210 17.44 -12.60 -4.90
CA LYS A 210 16.24 -12.90 -5.71
C LYS A 210 14.97 -12.65 -4.92
N TRP A 211 13.88 -12.33 -5.64
CA TRP A 211 12.56 -12.21 -5.02
C TRP A 211 12.17 -13.47 -4.26
N ASN A 212 11.62 -13.29 -3.08
CA ASN A 212 10.96 -14.38 -2.36
C ASN A 212 9.71 -14.83 -3.14
N THR A 213 9.48 -16.11 -3.17
CA THR A 213 8.39 -16.75 -3.93
C THR A 213 7.20 -17.04 -3.02
N LEU A 214 6.07 -17.40 -3.64
CA LEU A 214 4.92 -17.93 -2.92
C LEU A 214 5.30 -19.21 -2.14
N GLY A 215 6.13 -20.06 -2.73
CA GLY A 215 6.62 -21.29 -2.09
C GLY A 215 7.42 -21.01 -0.82
N ASP A 216 8.24 -19.96 -0.82
CA ASP A 216 8.99 -19.56 0.38
C ASP A 216 8.06 -19.09 1.51
N ALA A 217 6.89 -18.53 1.18
CA ALA A 217 5.95 -18.01 2.16
C ALA A 217 5.00 -19.07 2.73
N ILE A 218 4.50 -19.99 1.90
CA ILE A 218 3.40 -20.89 2.28
C ILE A 218 3.69 -22.37 2.09
N GLY A 219 4.87 -22.73 1.57
CA GLY A 219 5.19 -24.13 1.26
C GLY A 219 5.19 -25.07 2.47
N ASP A 220 5.51 -24.54 3.64
CA ASP A 220 5.48 -25.27 4.92
C ASP A 220 4.09 -25.41 5.53
N LEU A 221 3.10 -24.65 5.06
CA LEU A 221 1.73 -24.70 5.58
C LEU A 221 0.93 -25.86 5.00
N ALA A 222 1.31 -26.38 3.83
CA ALA A 222 0.60 -27.45 3.15
C ALA A 222 0.52 -28.73 4.01
N GLY A 223 -0.69 -29.13 4.39
CA GLY A 223 -0.94 -30.33 5.19
C GLY A 223 -0.55 -30.24 6.67
N ASN A 224 0.00 -29.12 7.13
CA ASN A 224 0.48 -28.94 8.49
C ASN A 224 -0.45 -28.15 9.41
N ILE A 225 -1.43 -27.44 8.84
CA ILE A 225 -2.39 -26.62 9.58
C ILE A 225 -3.81 -26.80 9.02
N GLU A 226 -4.81 -26.45 9.82
CA GLU A 226 -6.17 -26.27 9.35
C GLU A 226 -6.31 -24.92 8.63
N HIS A 227 -6.76 -24.95 7.39
CA HIS A 227 -6.89 -23.76 6.55
C HIS A 227 -8.28 -23.14 6.62
N THR A 228 -8.36 -21.84 6.89
CA THR A 228 -9.61 -21.06 6.88
C THR A 228 -9.76 -20.30 5.56
N PHE A 229 -10.76 -20.63 4.75
CA PHE A 229 -10.97 -19.98 3.45
C PHE A 229 -12.44 -19.89 3.03
N ILE A 230 -12.75 -18.99 2.11
CA ILE A 230 -14.05 -18.89 1.43
C ILE A 230 -14.04 -19.88 0.25
N PRO A 231 -14.95 -20.86 0.19
CA PRO A 231 -14.92 -21.85 -0.89
C PRO A 231 -15.09 -21.22 -2.27
N LEU A 232 -14.47 -21.82 -3.28
CA LEU A 232 -14.70 -21.47 -4.68
C LEU A 232 -16.13 -21.79 -5.09
N ARG A 233 -16.71 -20.97 -5.94
CA ARG A 233 -18.02 -21.24 -6.54
C ARG A 233 -17.95 -22.51 -7.40
N SER A 234 -18.98 -23.33 -7.38
CA SER A 234 -19.05 -24.58 -8.16
C SER A 234 -18.71 -24.40 -9.64
N LYS A 235 -19.22 -23.33 -10.26
CA LYS A 235 -18.87 -22.98 -11.64
C LYS A 235 -17.37 -22.74 -11.86
N SER A 236 -16.67 -22.09 -10.92
CA SER A 236 -15.23 -21.89 -11.03
C SER A 236 -14.46 -23.20 -10.86
N LEU A 237 -14.90 -24.05 -9.93
CA LEU A 237 -14.29 -25.37 -9.69
C LEU A 237 -14.31 -26.26 -10.92
N GLU A 238 -15.38 -26.22 -11.75
CA GLU A 238 -15.50 -27.00 -12.99
C GLU A 238 -14.30 -26.79 -13.91
N PHE A 239 -13.80 -25.55 -13.99
CA PHE A 239 -12.68 -25.17 -14.88
C PHE A 239 -11.32 -25.19 -14.18
N ILE A 240 -11.25 -24.76 -12.92
CA ILE A 240 -9.98 -24.70 -12.16
C ILE A 240 -9.34 -26.10 -12.04
N LYS A 241 -10.13 -27.16 -11.90
CA LYS A 241 -9.62 -28.53 -11.83
C LYS A 241 -8.89 -29.01 -13.10
N LEU A 242 -9.12 -28.33 -14.24
CA LEU A 242 -8.46 -28.62 -15.52
C LEU A 242 -7.13 -27.87 -15.69
N LEU A 243 -6.86 -26.91 -14.82
CA LEU A 243 -5.68 -26.04 -14.89
C LEU A 243 -4.59 -26.58 -13.98
N LYS A 244 -3.35 -26.47 -14.43
CA LYS A 244 -2.14 -26.76 -13.66
C LYS A 244 -1.64 -25.51 -12.91
N GLU A 245 -0.67 -25.72 -12.07
CA GLU A 245 0.07 -24.64 -11.40
C GLU A 245 0.56 -23.58 -12.40
N GLY A 246 0.32 -22.31 -12.10
CA GLY A 246 0.70 -21.17 -12.94
C GLY A 246 -0.21 -20.89 -14.13
N GLU A 247 -1.18 -21.75 -14.42
CA GLU A 247 -2.11 -21.58 -15.54
C GLU A 247 -3.32 -20.72 -15.17
N ASN A 248 -3.99 -20.21 -16.20
CA ASN A 248 -5.25 -19.49 -16.09
C ASN A 248 -6.18 -19.87 -17.26
N TRP A 249 -7.30 -19.19 -17.40
CA TRP A 249 -8.31 -19.48 -18.43
C TRP A 249 -7.75 -19.63 -19.87
N THR A 250 -6.59 -19.02 -20.17
CA THR A 250 -6.00 -19.10 -21.53
C THR A 250 -5.39 -20.47 -21.86
N ALA A 251 -5.17 -21.30 -20.85
CA ALA A 251 -4.70 -22.69 -21.04
C ALA A 251 -5.84 -23.67 -21.34
N LEU A 252 -7.11 -23.25 -21.18
CA LEU A 252 -8.26 -24.09 -21.52
C LEU A 252 -8.46 -24.13 -23.04
N PRO A 253 -9.00 -25.26 -23.59
CA PRO A 253 -9.51 -25.30 -24.95
C PRO A 253 -10.52 -24.19 -25.21
N GLN A 254 -10.56 -23.64 -26.41
CA GLN A 254 -11.33 -22.45 -26.76
C GLN A 254 -12.80 -22.53 -26.30
N GLU A 255 -13.51 -23.61 -26.56
CA GLU A 255 -14.90 -23.79 -26.17
C GLU A 255 -15.11 -23.73 -24.65
N LEU A 256 -14.18 -24.34 -23.89
CA LEU A 256 -14.22 -24.28 -22.43
C LEU A 256 -13.85 -22.89 -21.90
N ALA A 257 -12.90 -22.21 -22.53
CA ALA A 257 -12.53 -20.84 -22.18
C ALA A 257 -13.70 -19.87 -22.40
N GLU A 258 -14.42 -19.98 -23.52
CA GLU A 258 -15.61 -19.19 -23.80
C GLU A 258 -16.73 -19.45 -22.78
N LYS A 259 -16.99 -20.73 -22.45
CA LYS A 259 -17.97 -21.12 -21.42
C LYS A 259 -17.60 -20.60 -20.04
N ALA A 260 -16.33 -20.72 -19.67
CA ALA A 260 -15.81 -20.31 -18.36
C ALA A 260 -15.88 -18.78 -18.17
N MET A 261 -15.44 -18.04 -19.17
CA MET A 261 -15.35 -16.58 -19.14
C MET A 261 -16.69 -15.89 -19.42
N GLY A 262 -17.59 -16.52 -20.19
CA GLY A 262 -18.86 -15.92 -20.57
C GLY A 262 -18.69 -14.55 -21.23
N LYS A 263 -19.42 -13.54 -20.74
CA LYS A 263 -19.34 -12.16 -21.27
C LYS A 263 -17.93 -11.55 -21.19
N ALA A 264 -17.13 -11.95 -20.18
CA ALA A 264 -15.79 -11.44 -20.00
C ALA A 264 -14.81 -11.90 -21.10
N TYR A 265 -15.11 -12.97 -21.82
CA TYR A 265 -14.28 -13.49 -22.93
C TYR A 265 -14.03 -12.45 -24.00
N ARG A 266 -15.04 -11.64 -24.33
CA ARG A 266 -15.00 -10.62 -25.39
C ARG A 266 -14.54 -9.23 -24.90
N LEU A 267 -14.30 -9.04 -23.61
CA LEU A 267 -13.81 -7.77 -23.09
C LEU A 267 -12.36 -7.53 -23.52
N SER A 268 -12.01 -6.29 -23.80
CA SER A 268 -10.61 -5.85 -23.99
C SER A 268 -9.90 -5.74 -22.62
N GLY A 269 -8.55 -5.81 -22.63
CA GLY A 269 -7.71 -5.62 -21.44
C GLY A 269 -7.14 -6.91 -20.86
N GLY A 270 -6.28 -6.78 -19.85
CA GLY A 270 -5.62 -7.91 -19.20
C GLY A 270 -6.60 -8.75 -18.38
N LYS A 271 -6.80 -9.99 -18.79
CA LYS A 271 -7.74 -10.94 -18.16
C LYS A 271 -7.03 -12.11 -17.48
N THR A 272 -5.73 -11.99 -17.26
CA THR A 272 -4.89 -13.08 -16.71
C THR A 272 -5.23 -13.46 -15.27
N GLY A 273 -6.02 -12.65 -14.57
CA GLY A 273 -6.50 -12.96 -13.22
C GLY A 273 -7.71 -13.89 -13.17
N PHE A 274 -8.41 -14.10 -14.31
CA PHE A 274 -9.55 -15.03 -14.33
C PHE A 274 -9.08 -16.48 -14.29
N LEU A 275 -9.73 -17.30 -13.48
CA LEU A 275 -9.44 -18.73 -13.32
C LEU A 275 -7.93 -18.99 -13.13
N ARG A 276 -7.26 -18.15 -12.37
CA ARG A 276 -5.81 -18.25 -12.19
C ARG A 276 -5.45 -19.17 -11.04
N ARG A 277 -4.67 -20.22 -11.34
CA ARG A 277 -3.86 -20.92 -10.35
C ARG A 277 -2.55 -20.18 -10.14
N LEU A 278 -2.17 -20.00 -8.90
CA LEU A 278 -0.90 -19.40 -8.55
C LEU A 278 0.25 -20.37 -8.82
N LYS A 279 1.48 -19.89 -8.67
CA LYS A 279 2.69 -20.67 -8.91
C LYS A 279 3.63 -20.52 -7.73
N TYR A 280 4.08 -21.63 -7.18
CA TYR A 280 4.99 -21.64 -6.03
C TYR A 280 6.33 -20.92 -6.32
N SER A 281 6.86 -21.07 -7.54
CA SER A 281 8.17 -20.51 -7.93
C SER A 281 8.15 -19.03 -8.27
N GLU A 282 7.04 -18.33 -8.05
CA GLU A 282 6.90 -16.90 -8.29
C GLU A 282 6.31 -16.17 -7.07
N PRO A 283 6.59 -14.87 -6.87
CA PRO A 283 5.85 -14.08 -5.89
C PRO A 283 4.35 -14.06 -6.21
N ALA A 284 3.51 -14.04 -5.19
CA ALA A 284 2.08 -13.86 -5.37
C ALA A 284 1.78 -12.56 -6.14
N PRO A 285 0.75 -12.52 -6.98
CA PRO A 285 0.23 -11.24 -7.46
C PRO A 285 -0.44 -10.49 -6.32
N THR A 286 -0.68 -9.19 -6.50
CA THR A 286 -1.31 -8.34 -5.48
C THR A 286 -2.54 -9.02 -4.85
N LEU A 287 -2.48 -9.24 -3.53
CA LEU A 287 -3.59 -9.73 -2.74
C LEU A 287 -4.71 -8.69 -2.70
N VAL A 288 -5.91 -9.14 -2.96
CA VAL A 288 -7.12 -8.31 -2.97
C VAL A 288 -7.97 -8.65 -1.74
N THR A 289 -9.00 -7.83 -1.50
CA THR A 289 -9.89 -7.98 -0.34
C THR A 289 -10.79 -9.23 -0.35
N SER A 290 -10.74 -10.01 -1.43
CA SER A 290 -11.39 -11.32 -1.53
C SER A 290 -10.64 -12.20 -2.52
N PRO A 291 -10.20 -13.42 -2.13
CA PRO A 291 -9.46 -14.34 -3.00
C PRO A 291 -10.31 -14.93 -4.12
N THR A 292 -11.65 -14.85 -4.02
CA THR A 292 -12.61 -15.48 -4.93
C THR A 292 -13.20 -14.51 -5.97
N MET A 293 -12.67 -13.30 -6.10
CA MET A 293 -13.11 -12.35 -7.13
C MET A 293 -12.74 -12.90 -8.53
N PRO A 294 -13.70 -13.02 -9.46
CA PRO A 294 -13.45 -13.67 -10.76
C PRO A 294 -12.27 -13.09 -11.53
N ALA A 295 -12.16 -11.75 -11.59
CA ALA A 295 -11.11 -11.07 -12.36
C ALA A 295 -9.73 -11.08 -11.70
N THR A 296 -9.65 -11.47 -10.44
CA THR A 296 -8.43 -11.47 -9.62
C THR A 296 -8.38 -12.70 -8.73
N LEU A 297 -8.82 -13.85 -9.27
CA LEU A 297 -8.84 -15.10 -8.53
C LEU A 297 -7.44 -15.50 -8.05
N LEU A 298 -7.34 -15.85 -6.78
CA LEU A 298 -6.11 -16.29 -6.13
C LEU A 298 -6.30 -17.75 -5.66
N CYS A 299 -6.28 -18.67 -6.64
CA CYS A 299 -6.40 -20.10 -6.36
C CYS A 299 -5.03 -20.67 -5.97
N HIS A 300 -5.02 -21.52 -4.95
CA HIS A 300 -3.84 -22.24 -4.48
C HIS A 300 -3.16 -23.00 -5.64
N PRO A 301 -1.82 -23.10 -5.68
CA PRO A 301 -1.10 -23.73 -6.79
C PRO A 301 -1.54 -25.16 -7.10
N THR A 302 -1.72 -25.98 -6.08
CA THR A 302 -2.00 -27.41 -6.22
C THR A 302 -3.39 -27.83 -5.71
N GLU A 303 -3.94 -27.13 -4.71
CA GLU A 303 -5.23 -27.48 -4.12
C GLU A 303 -6.41 -26.79 -4.83
N LEU A 304 -7.60 -27.39 -4.75
CA LEU A 304 -8.83 -26.86 -5.37
C LEU A 304 -9.55 -25.88 -4.44
N ARG A 305 -8.83 -24.90 -3.94
CA ARG A 305 -9.33 -23.83 -3.08
C ARG A 305 -8.64 -22.49 -3.39
N PRO A 306 -9.18 -21.37 -2.96
CA PRO A 306 -8.42 -20.13 -2.95
C PRO A 306 -7.33 -20.18 -1.87
N LEU A 307 -6.44 -19.18 -1.86
CA LEU A 307 -5.54 -18.99 -0.73
C LEU A 307 -6.35 -18.79 0.56
N SER A 308 -5.89 -19.39 1.66
CA SER A 308 -6.48 -19.26 2.98
C SER A 308 -6.11 -17.95 3.68
N ILE A 309 -6.73 -17.65 4.82
CA ILE A 309 -6.39 -16.50 5.67
C ILE A 309 -4.93 -16.60 6.12
N GLU A 310 -4.50 -17.78 6.55
CA GLU A 310 -3.16 -18.05 7.05
C GLU A 310 -2.11 -17.83 5.96
N GLU A 311 -2.40 -18.26 4.73
CA GLU A 311 -1.55 -18.00 3.56
C GLU A 311 -1.52 -16.52 3.19
N TYR A 312 -2.65 -15.82 3.25
CA TYR A 312 -2.71 -14.37 3.04
C TYR A 312 -1.85 -13.62 4.06
N ALA A 313 -1.94 -13.99 5.34
CA ALA A 313 -1.17 -13.39 6.41
C ALA A 313 0.33 -13.57 6.19
N ARG A 314 0.76 -14.81 5.87
CA ARG A 314 2.17 -15.12 5.57
C ARG A 314 2.71 -14.34 4.37
N ILE A 315 1.94 -14.23 3.29
CA ILE A 315 2.34 -13.46 2.10
C ILE A 315 2.52 -11.98 2.42
N GLN A 316 1.68 -11.41 3.27
CA GLN A 316 1.78 -10.03 3.76
C GLN A 316 2.82 -9.89 4.90
N GLN A 317 3.42 -11.00 5.31
CA GLN A 317 4.43 -11.09 6.37
C GLN A 317 3.92 -10.69 7.77
N PHE A 318 2.62 -10.90 8.05
CA PHE A 318 2.15 -10.86 9.42
C PHE A 318 2.76 -12.03 10.23
N PRO A 319 3.05 -11.82 11.53
CA PRO A 319 3.52 -12.90 12.39
C PRO A 319 2.47 -14.04 12.49
N ASP A 320 2.90 -15.29 12.60
CA ASP A 320 1.99 -16.44 12.67
C ASP A 320 1.02 -16.42 13.86
N HIS A 321 1.43 -15.78 14.94
CA HIS A 321 0.60 -15.61 16.14
C HIS A 321 -0.36 -14.41 16.04
N TRP A 322 -0.38 -13.66 14.92
CA TRP A 322 -1.24 -12.50 14.76
C TRP A 322 -2.70 -12.91 14.55
N ILE A 323 -3.55 -12.50 15.46
CA ILE A 323 -4.97 -12.87 15.46
C ILE A 323 -5.79 -11.76 14.81
N PHE A 324 -6.49 -12.07 13.74
CA PHE A 324 -7.42 -11.15 13.08
C PHE A 324 -8.83 -11.34 13.64
N GLU A 325 -9.48 -10.23 13.98
CA GLU A 325 -10.86 -10.19 14.48
C GLU A 325 -11.87 -9.94 13.35
N GLY A 326 -13.05 -10.55 13.47
CA GLY A 326 -14.14 -10.39 12.52
C GLY A 326 -14.53 -11.69 11.82
N ASN A 327 -15.51 -11.61 10.92
CA ASN A 327 -15.83 -12.74 10.06
C ASN A 327 -14.78 -12.89 8.94
N ILE A 328 -14.79 -14.04 8.30
CA ILE A 328 -13.82 -14.41 7.25
C ILE A 328 -13.66 -13.33 6.15
N THR A 329 -14.75 -12.66 5.76
CA THR A 329 -14.71 -11.61 4.73
C THR A 329 -14.00 -10.36 5.25
N GLU A 330 -14.24 -9.98 6.51
CA GLU A 330 -13.56 -8.85 7.13
C GLU A 330 -12.07 -9.12 7.35
N ILE A 331 -11.70 -10.37 7.66
CA ILE A 331 -10.29 -10.76 7.79
C ILE A 331 -9.57 -10.65 6.44
N TYR A 332 -10.14 -11.18 5.35
CA TYR A 332 -9.55 -11.00 4.02
C TYR A 332 -9.42 -9.51 3.63
N LYS A 333 -10.39 -8.66 4.00
CA LYS A 333 -10.31 -7.22 3.76
C LYS A 333 -9.16 -6.58 4.53
N GLN A 334 -9.00 -6.92 5.80
CA GLN A 334 -7.92 -6.40 6.64
C GLN A 334 -6.55 -6.73 6.03
N ILE A 335 -6.31 -8.00 5.71
CA ILE A 335 -5.04 -8.46 5.15
C ILE A 335 -4.83 -7.91 3.73
N GLY A 336 -5.85 -7.96 2.87
CA GLY A 336 -5.76 -7.47 1.48
C GLY A 336 -5.57 -5.95 1.36
N ASN A 337 -6.03 -5.17 2.33
CA ASN A 337 -5.81 -3.72 2.38
C ASN A 337 -4.47 -3.36 3.03
N ALA A 338 -3.88 -4.23 3.82
CA ALA A 338 -2.66 -3.93 4.54
C ALA A 338 -1.50 -3.54 3.61
N VAL A 339 -0.64 -2.69 4.12
CA VAL A 339 0.72 -2.53 3.59
C VAL A 339 1.54 -3.74 4.03
N PRO A 340 2.27 -4.42 3.15
CA PRO A 340 3.13 -5.53 3.56
C PRO A 340 4.14 -5.10 4.62
N VAL A 341 4.33 -5.93 5.64
CA VAL A 341 5.23 -5.63 6.78
C VAL A 341 6.64 -5.30 6.31
N GLY A 342 7.19 -6.06 5.35
CA GLY A 342 8.53 -5.81 4.80
C GLY A 342 8.67 -4.49 4.05
N LEU A 343 7.59 -3.98 3.45
CA LEU A 343 7.61 -2.66 2.83
C LEU A 343 7.61 -1.54 3.89
N GLY A 344 6.83 -1.71 4.97
CA GLY A 344 6.87 -0.84 6.15
C GLY A 344 8.24 -0.82 6.80
N TYR A 345 8.85 -2.00 6.96
CA TYR A 345 10.22 -2.13 7.48
C TYR A 345 11.25 -1.39 6.62
N ALA A 346 11.18 -1.53 5.30
CA ALA A 346 12.10 -0.83 4.40
C ALA A 346 12.01 0.70 4.54
N ALA A 347 10.78 1.24 4.62
CA ALA A 347 10.55 2.67 4.81
C ALA A 347 11.03 3.15 6.19
N GLY A 348 10.67 2.45 7.27
CA GLY A 348 11.11 2.75 8.63
C GLY A 348 12.63 2.67 8.79
N ARG A 349 13.26 1.60 8.27
CA ARG A 349 14.72 1.45 8.30
C ARG A 349 15.45 2.57 7.56
N GLN A 350 14.90 3.06 6.45
CA GLN A 350 15.51 4.18 5.72
C GLN A 350 15.50 5.46 6.57
N ILE A 351 14.41 5.73 7.29
CA ILE A 351 14.35 6.85 8.23
C ILE A 351 15.33 6.63 9.39
N MET A 352 15.41 5.43 9.94
CA MET A 352 16.34 5.12 11.03
C MET A 352 17.80 5.33 10.60
N ARG A 353 18.18 4.91 9.38
CA ARG A 353 19.50 5.20 8.81
C ARG A 353 19.77 6.69 8.67
N HIS A 354 18.75 7.47 8.30
CA HIS A 354 18.87 8.93 8.24
C HIS A 354 19.07 9.54 9.64
N ILE A 355 18.34 9.10 10.64
CA ILE A 355 18.51 9.51 12.05
C ILE A 355 19.94 9.23 12.54
N MET A 356 20.49 8.07 12.16
CA MET A 356 21.84 7.64 12.54
C MET A 356 22.96 8.22 11.67
N HIS A 357 22.65 9.11 10.72
CA HIS A 357 23.59 9.66 9.72
C HIS A 357 24.32 8.57 8.91
N ALA A 358 23.66 7.42 8.69
CA ALA A 358 24.20 6.23 8.02
C ALA A 358 23.76 6.11 6.54
N ILE A 359 23.31 7.22 5.92
CA ILE A 359 22.97 7.27 4.49
C ILE A 359 24.21 7.74 3.72
N ASP A 360 24.62 6.94 2.73
CA ASP A 360 25.68 7.33 1.81
C ASP A 360 25.18 8.45 0.88
N PRO A 361 25.92 9.58 0.75
CA PRO A 361 25.59 10.64 -0.21
C PRO A 361 25.44 10.15 -1.66
N LEU A 362 26.10 9.06 -2.04
CA LEU A 362 25.98 8.43 -3.36
C LEU A 362 24.65 7.69 -3.56
N GLU A 363 23.94 7.35 -2.49
CA GLU A 363 22.63 6.67 -2.61
C GLU A 363 21.60 7.50 -3.38
N GLU A 364 21.72 8.82 -3.43
CA GLU A 364 20.85 9.68 -4.24
C GLU A 364 21.21 9.73 -5.73
N SER A 365 22.48 9.50 -6.09
CA SER A 365 22.99 9.73 -7.44
C SER A 365 22.97 8.49 -8.34
N GLU A 366 23.00 7.28 -7.79
CA GLU A 366 23.24 6.03 -8.52
C GLU A 366 22.05 5.08 -8.67
N ASN A 367 20.82 5.59 -8.68
CA ASN A 367 19.63 4.74 -8.82
C ASN A 367 19.50 4.14 -10.24
N LYS A 368 20.34 3.16 -10.55
CA LYS A 368 20.19 2.28 -11.74
C LYS A 368 19.17 1.16 -11.50
N ILE A 369 18.69 0.96 -10.27
CA ILE A 369 17.75 -0.09 -9.90
C ILE A 369 16.32 0.43 -10.10
N ALA A 370 15.53 -0.26 -10.91
CA ALA A 370 14.12 0.08 -11.10
C ALA A 370 13.31 -0.19 -9.83
N TYR A 371 12.71 0.85 -9.25
CA TYR A 371 11.79 0.71 -8.12
C TYR A 371 10.48 0.04 -8.51
N SER A 372 10.04 0.23 -9.75
CA SER A 372 8.80 -0.30 -10.28
C SER A 372 8.94 -0.67 -11.76
N ARG A 373 8.12 -1.61 -12.23
CA ARG A 373 7.96 -1.92 -13.67
C ARG A 373 7.34 -0.77 -14.48
N TYR A 374 6.77 0.25 -13.80
CA TYR A 374 6.17 1.41 -14.47
C TYR A 374 7.18 2.54 -14.59
N LYS A 375 7.16 3.19 -15.75
CA LYS A 375 7.91 4.44 -15.99
C LYS A 375 7.29 5.58 -15.21
N ASN A 376 8.09 6.61 -14.89
CA ASN A 376 7.67 7.81 -14.16
C ASN A 376 7.07 7.46 -12.79
N SER A 377 7.84 6.74 -12.01
CA SER A 377 7.46 6.20 -10.71
C SER A 377 8.12 6.89 -9.52
N THR A 378 9.09 7.77 -9.77
CA THR A 378 9.78 8.57 -8.76
C THR A 378 9.30 10.02 -8.75
N ASP A 379 9.52 10.73 -7.65
CA ASP A 379 9.18 12.14 -7.49
C ASP A 379 9.81 13.03 -8.57
N ARG A 380 11.08 12.79 -8.93
CA ARG A 380 11.78 13.53 -9.99
C ARG A 380 11.15 13.30 -11.37
N GLU A 381 10.79 12.06 -11.68
CA GLU A 381 10.13 11.72 -12.94
C GLU A 381 8.72 12.27 -13.02
N CYS A 382 7.94 12.15 -11.93
CA CYS A 382 6.59 12.67 -11.84
C CYS A 382 6.57 14.19 -11.98
N SER A 383 7.48 14.92 -11.32
CA SER A 383 7.58 16.39 -11.41
C SER A 383 7.87 16.85 -12.83
N ARG A 384 8.84 16.23 -13.53
CA ARG A 384 9.15 16.57 -14.93
C ARG A 384 7.95 16.40 -15.85
N LEU A 385 7.20 15.32 -15.68
CA LEU A 385 6.00 15.06 -16.47
C LEU A 385 4.91 16.09 -16.19
N PHE A 386 4.69 16.37 -14.92
CA PHE A 386 3.70 17.34 -14.49
C PHE A 386 3.99 18.72 -15.05
N GLU A 387 5.23 19.22 -14.92
CA GLU A 387 5.66 20.52 -15.48
C GLU A 387 5.45 20.60 -16.99
N ARG A 388 5.72 19.50 -17.71
CA ARG A 388 5.47 19.41 -19.15
C ARG A 388 3.98 19.53 -19.45
N ASP A 389 3.13 18.81 -18.72
CA ASP A 389 1.69 18.78 -18.96
C ASP A 389 1.03 20.13 -18.59
N VAL A 390 1.53 20.83 -17.57
CA VAL A 390 1.15 22.22 -17.24
C VAL A 390 1.48 23.16 -18.41
N LYS A 391 2.71 23.11 -18.94
CA LYS A 391 3.13 23.93 -20.10
C LYS A 391 2.30 23.69 -21.36
N TYR A 392 1.81 22.47 -21.55
CA TYR A 392 0.92 22.15 -22.69
C TYR A 392 -0.48 22.73 -22.50
N LYS A 393 -1.00 22.74 -21.28
CA LYS A 393 -2.32 23.34 -20.98
C LYS A 393 -2.30 24.85 -21.21
N THR A 394 -1.33 25.57 -20.61
CA THR A 394 -1.16 27.02 -20.75
C THR A 394 -0.90 27.52 -22.18
N LYS A 395 -0.56 26.65 -23.12
CA LYS A 395 -0.45 27.01 -24.55
C LYS A 395 -1.73 26.81 -25.34
N ARG A 396 -2.75 26.19 -24.75
CA ARG A 396 -4.05 25.92 -25.40
C ARG A 396 -5.18 26.82 -24.89
N ASP A 397 -5.01 27.37 -23.69
CA ASP A 397 -5.84 28.44 -23.11
C ASP A 397 -5.32 29.82 -23.54
#